data_501730b7bc94e1523649591919a6f394
#
_entry.id   501730b7bc94e1523649591919a6f394
#
_cell.length_a   1.000
_cell.length_b   1.000
_cell.length_c   1.000
_cell.angle_alpha   90.00
_cell.angle_beta   90.00
_cell.angle_gamma   90.00
#
_symmetry.space_group_name_H-M   'P 1'
#
loop_
_entity.id
_entity.type
_entity.pdbx_description
1 polymer ?
#
loop_
_entity_poly.entity_id
_entity_poly.type
_entity_poly.pdbx_seq_one_letter_code
_entity_poly.pdbx_strand_id
1 'polypeptide(L)'
;YKSRVWYSYPNNPTYIPDTNYIEVGSNDTAIMGLVKVGDYLGIIKQSKTTDTAVYLSYATSFDNETTFATKPCVGGVGAIGEFTFNVLGDETLFLSPNGVMAIEPNENEQSRVKNRSYYVDGRLLKEPNLESAYSFVWKGYYILCVNNKAYVLDGSQRNSWGNEKTNLVYECYYLENIPAKCVASFDDNLFF
;
A
#
# COMPACT_ATOMS: atom_id res chain seq x y z
N TYR A 1 2.14 -19.97 -7.69
CA TYR A 1 1.32 -18.98 -8.42
C TYR A 1 1.42 -17.63 -7.72
N LYS A 2 2.21 -16.71 -8.29
CA LYS A 2 2.52 -15.41 -7.66
C LYS A 2 1.40 -14.37 -7.77
N SER A 3 0.46 -14.60 -8.68
CA SER A 3 -0.60 -13.64 -9.04
C SER A 3 -2.01 -14.12 -8.66
N ARG A 4 -2.15 -15.11 -7.78
CA ARG A 4 -3.45 -15.59 -7.32
C ARG A 4 -3.82 -15.03 -5.96
N VAL A 5 -5.07 -14.57 -5.85
CA VAL A 5 -5.73 -14.27 -4.59
C VAL A 5 -6.72 -15.38 -4.33
N TRP A 6 -6.54 -16.07 -3.21
CA TRP A 6 -7.40 -17.15 -2.75
C TRP A 6 -8.46 -16.60 -1.80
N TYR A 7 -9.67 -17.12 -1.88
CA TYR A 7 -10.75 -16.69 -1.00
C TYR A 7 -11.48 -17.89 -0.39
N SER A 8 -11.98 -17.70 0.82
CA SER A 8 -12.70 -18.72 1.57
C SER A 8 -14.09 -18.97 1.00
N TYR A 9 -14.64 -20.11 1.36
CA TYR A 9 -16.05 -20.40 1.08
C TYR A 9 -16.97 -19.43 1.87
N PRO A 10 -18.10 -19.01 1.31
CA PRO A 10 -19.03 -18.12 2.01
C PRO A 10 -19.39 -18.65 3.42
N ASN A 11 -19.35 -17.77 4.41
CA ASN A 11 -19.60 -18.08 5.81
C ASN A 11 -18.69 -19.14 6.47
N ASN A 12 -17.61 -19.54 5.78
CA ASN A 12 -16.62 -20.46 6.34
C ASN A 12 -15.18 -19.95 6.06
N PRO A 13 -14.66 -19.04 6.89
CA PRO A 13 -13.35 -18.42 6.64
C PRO A 13 -12.16 -19.38 6.80
N THR A 14 -12.36 -20.56 7.37
CA THR A 14 -11.32 -21.58 7.55
C THR A 14 -11.20 -22.56 6.39
N TYR A 15 -12.14 -22.53 5.45
CA TYR A 15 -12.14 -23.42 4.30
C TYR A 15 -11.95 -22.65 3.00
N ILE A 16 -10.82 -22.92 2.34
CA ILE A 16 -10.43 -22.34 1.05
C ILE A 16 -10.31 -23.48 0.03
N PRO A 17 -11.32 -23.68 -0.83
CA PRO A 17 -11.25 -24.69 -1.90
C PRO A 17 -10.14 -24.38 -2.91
N ASP A 18 -9.55 -25.39 -3.50
CA ASP A 18 -8.51 -25.27 -4.53
C ASP A 18 -8.98 -24.57 -5.81
N THR A 19 -10.28 -24.43 -5.99
CA THR A 19 -10.90 -23.73 -7.12
C THR A 19 -11.22 -22.27 -6.82
N ASN A 20 -11.19 -21.86 -5.56
CA ASN A 20 -11.58 -20.51 -5.12
C ASN A 20 -10.40 -19.54 -5.21
N TYR A 21 -10.04 -19.14 -6.40
CA TYR A 21 -9.03 -18.09 -6.62
C TYR A 21 -9.39 -17.18 -7.79
N ILE A 22 -8.82 -16.00 -7.78
CA ILE A 22 -8.79 -15.10 -8.93
C ILE A 22 -7.34 -14.89 -9.36
N GLU A 23 -7.08 -14.84 -10.65
CA GLU A 23 -5.78 -14.48 -11.20
C GLU A 23 -5.76 -12.97 -11.49
N VAL A 24 -4.73 -12.29 -11.00
CA VAL A 24 -4.62 -10.84 -11.07
C VAL A 24 -3.42 -10.45 -11.93
N GLY A 25 -3.70 -10.02 -13.14
CA GLY A 25 -2.69 -9.64 -14.10
C GLY A 25 -1.75 -10.79 -14.49
N SER A 26 -0.53 -10.44 -14.87
CA SER A 26 0.47 -11.42 -15.30
C SER A 26 1.09 -12.18 -14.11
N ASN A 27 1.53 -13.41 -14.34
CA ASN A 27 2.21 -14.21 -13.32
C ASN A 27 3.72 -13.87 -13.18
N ASP A 28 4.20 -12.85 -13.88
CA ASP A 28 5.60 -12.40 -13.83
C ASP A 28 5.91 -11.64 -12.53
N THR A 29 4.92 -10.93 -11.99
CA THR A 29 5.05 -10.13 -10.76
C THR A 29 4.22 -10.73 -9.63
N ALA A 30 4.78 -10.72 -8.42
CA ALA A 30 4.09 -11.21 -7.24
C ALA A 30 3.06 -10.20 -6.71
N ILE A 31 2.01 -10.70 -6.05
CA ILE A 31 1.16 -9.89 -5.20
C ILE A 31 1.96 -9.61 -3.93
N MET A 32 2.09 -8.33 -3.59
CA MET A 32 2.85 -7.84 -2.45
C MET A 32 1.96 -7.51 -1.26
N GLY A 33 0.72 -7.10 -1.50
CA GLY A 33 -0.22 -6.76 -0.45
C GLY A 33 -1.66 -6.69 -0.90
N LEU A 34 -2.54 -6.92 0.08
CA LEU A 34 -3.97 -6.74 -0.02
C LEU A 34 -4.38 -5.63 0.96
N VAL A 35 -5.06 -4.61 0.47
CA VAL A 35 -5.37 -3.42 1.25
C VAL A 35 -6.81 -2.98 1.04
N LYS A 36 -7.36 -2.25 2.00
CA LYS A 36 -8.68 -1.63 1.83
C LYS A 36 -8.53 -0.29 1.11
N VAL A 37 -9.28 -0.06 0.04
CA VAL A 37 -9.33 1.21 -0.70
C VAL A 37 -10.80 1.61 -0.88
N GLY A 38 -11.33 2.41 0.02
CA GLY A 38 -12.76 2.69 0.07
C GLY A 38 -13.56 1.40 0.24
N ASP A 39 -14.47 1.12 -0.70
CA ASP A 39 -15.30 -0.11 -0.73
C ASP A 39 -14.65 -1.25 -1.54
N TYR A 40 -13.44 -1.05 -2.03
CA TYR A 40 -12.72 -2.02 -2.83
C TYR A 40 -11.62 -2.73 -2.04
N LEU A 41 -11.29 -3.94 -2.47
CA LEU A 41 -10.04 -4.59 -2.14
C LEU A 41 -8.98 -4.13 -3.14
N GLY A 42 -7.99 -3.37 -2.67
CA GLY A 42 -6.79 -3.05 -3.43
C GLY A 42 -5.84 -4.25 -3.44
N ILE A 43 -5.44 -4.69 -4.63
CA ILE A 43 -4.45 -5.75 -4.83
C ILE A 43 -3.24 -5.10 -5.44
N ILE A 44 -2.14 -5.06 -4.67
CA ILE A 44 -0.91 -4.38 -5.08
C ILE A 44 0.13 -5.44 -5.39
N LYS A 45 0.67 -5.33 -6.60
CA LYS A 45 1.73 -6.22 -7.09
C LYS A 45 3.11 -5.57 -6.97
N GLN A 46 4.12 -6.38 -7.12
CA GLN A 46 5.49 -5.93 -7.24
C GLN A 46 5.64 -4.95 -8.40
N SER A 47 6.42 -3.90 -8.18
CA SER A 47 6.66 -2.86 -9.20
C SER A 47 7.38 -3.45 -10.42
N LYS A 48 6.78 -3.21 -11.58
CA LYS A 48 7.37 -3.50 -12.89
C LYS A 48 6.85 -2.47 -13.90
N THR A 49 7.75 -1.85 -14.62
CA THR A 49 7.42 -0.72 -15.53
C THR A 49 6.45 -1.09 -16.66
N THR A 50 6.37 -2.37 -17.02
CA THR A 50 5.56 -2.85 -18.16
C THR A 50 4.19 -3.39 -17.77
N ASP A 51 3.93 -3.58 -16.47
CA ASP A 51 2.70 -4.21 -15.99
C ASP A 51 1.84 -3.26 -15.17
N THR A 52 0.52 -3.49 -15.17
CA THR A 52 -0.36 -2.92 -14.17
C THR A 52 -0.01 -3.51 -12.81
N ALA A 53 0.23 -2.64 -11.84
CA ALA A 53 0.67 -3.05 -10.52
C ALA A 53 -0.39 -2.84 -9.43
N VAL A 54 -1.40 -2.02 -9.67
CA VAL A 54 -2.51 -1.80 -8.73
C VAL A 54 -3.82 -2.21 -9.39
N TYR A 55 -4.53 -3.10 -8.73
CA TYR A 55 -5.85 -3.58 -9.12
C TYR A 55 -6.86 -3.31 -8.02
N LEU A 56 -8.09 -3.03 -8.40
CA LEU A 56 -9.22 -2.93 -7.47
C LEU A 56 -10.17 -4.09 -7.71
N SER A 57 -10.53 -4.78 -6.65
CA SER A 57 -11.47 -5.89 -6.68
C SER A 57 -12.69 -5.56 -5.84
N TYR A 58 -13.85 -6.00 -6.30
CA TYR A 58 -15.12 -5.86 -5.59
C TYR A 58 -15.94 -7.13 -5.74
N ALA A 59 -16.72 -7.44 -4.73
CA ALA A 59 -17.62 -8.58 -4.75
C ALA A 59 -18.93 -8.20 -5.46
N THR A 60 -19.38 -9.05 -6.36
CA THR A 60 -20.71 -9.00 -6.96
C THR A 60 -21.42 -10.31 -6.67
N SER A 61 -22.66 -10.23 -6.23
CA SER A 61 -23.48 -11.42 -5.98
C SER A 61 -24.65 -11.45 -6.99
N PHE A 62 -24.76 -12.57 -7.68
CA PHE A 62 -25.86 -12.84 -8.60
C PHE A 62 -26.30 -14.30 -8.40
N ASP A 63 -27.58 -14.54 -8.22
CA ASP A 63 -28.18 -15.88 -8.10
C ASP A 63 -27.49 -16.77 -7.04
N ASN A 64 -27.21 -16.20 -5.86
CA ASN A 64 -26.46 -16.81 -4.75
C ASN A 64 -24.97 -17.17 -5.05
N GLU A 65 -24.46 -16.82 -6.21
CA GLU A 65 -23.03 -16.92 -6.49
C GLU A 65 -22.35 -15.58 -6.26
N THR A 66 -21.23 -15.60 -5.54
CA THR A 66 -20.38 -14.41 -5.34
C THR A 66 -19.17 -14.51 -6.23
N THR A 67 -18.99 -13.50 -7.06
CA THR A 67 -17.83 -13.36 -7.93
C THR A 67 -17.02 -12.12 -7.54
N PHE A 68 -15.72 -12.16 -7.78
CA PHE A 68 -14.81 -11.04 -7.50
C PHE A 68 -14.27 -10.47 -8.81
N ALA A 69 -14.90 -9.40 -9.26
CA ALA A 69 -14.42 -8.69 -10.44
C ALA A 69 -13.17 -7.85 -10.08
N THR A 70 -12.17 -7.87 -10.95
CA THR A 70 -10.95 -7.08 -10.79
C THR A 70 -10.80 -6.09 -11.93
N LYS A 71 -10.47 -4.85 -11.59
CA LYS A 71 -10.16 -3.80 -12.57
C LYS A 71 -8.72 -3.32 -12.41
N PRO A 72 -7.94 -3.20 -13.50
CA PRO A 72 -6.65 -2.55 -13.45
C PRO A 72 -6.82 -1.07 -13.11
N CYS A 73 -5.99 -0.54 -12.22
CA CYS A 73 -6.07 0.85 -11.77
C CYS A 73 -4.90 1.67 -12.31
N VAL A 74 -3.66 1.28 -12.00
CA VAL A 74 -2.46 2.03 -12.38
C VAL A 74 -1.37 1.09 -12.84
N GLY A 75 -0.75 1.43 -14.00
CA GLY A 75 0.42 0.75 -14.51
C GLY A 75 1.73 1.30 -13.95
N GLY A 76 2.75 0.45 -13.84
CA GLY A 76 4.13 0.86 -13.56
C GLY A 76 4.47 1.25 -12.12
N VAL A 77 3.49 1.43 -11.24
CA VAL A 77 3.71 1.82 -9.84
C VAL A 77 3.22 0.72 -8.91
N GLY A 78 4.13 -0.14 -8.50
CA GLY A 78 3.87 -1.22 -7.55
C GLY A 78 4.72 -1.12 -6.31
N ALA A 79 4.56 -2.08 -5.40
CA ALA A 79 5.31 -2.12 -4.16
C ALA A 79 6.70 -2.73 -4.34
N ILE A 80 7.63 -2.34 -3.46
CA ILE A 80 8.94 -2.95 -3.30
C ILE A 80 9.13 -3.60 -1.94
N GLY A 81 8.36 -3.21 -0.92
CA GLY A 81 8.42 -3.77 0.43
C GLY A 81 7.10 -4.40 0.86
N GLU A 82 7.12 -5.67 1.27
CA GLU A 82 5.93 -6.42 1.69
C GLU A 82 5.32 -5.92 3.00
N PHE A 83 6.11 -5.30 3.87
CA PHE A 83 5.68 -4.84 5.20
C PHE A 83 5.49 -3.33 5.27
N THR A 84 5.20 -2.68 4.14
CA THR A 84 5.07 -1.22 4.08
C THR A 84 3.65 -0.72 3.88
N PHE A 85 2.66 -1.62 3.91
CA PHE A 85 1.25 -1.28 3.71
C PHE A 85 0.59 -0.86 5.02
N ASN A 86 0.11 0.39 5.07
CA ASN A 86 -0.64 0.90 6.21
C ASN A 86 -1.65 1.95 5.78
N VAL A 87 -2.68 2.13 6.59
CA VAL A 87 -3.72 3.13 6.37
C VAL A 87 -3.44 4.35 7.23
N LEU A 88 -3.31 5.51 6.61
CA LEU A 88 -3.17 6.81 7.27
C LEU A 88 -4.36 7.69 6.92
N GLY A 89 -5.26 7.88 7.89
CA GLY A 89 -6.53 8.54 7.63
C GLY A 89 -7.42 7.70 6.70
N ASP A 90 -7.69 8.21 5.52
CA ASP A 90 -8.50 7.61 4.46
C ASP A 90 -7.66 7.00 3.31
N GLU A 91 -6.34 7.18 3.34
CA GLU A 91 -5.42 6.72 2.30
C GLU A 91 -4.65 5.49 2.72
N THR A 92 -4.50 4.54 1.80
CA THR A 92 -3.57 3.43 1.95
C THR A 92 -2.20 3.80 1.40
N LEU A 93 -1.18 3.73 2.25
CA LEU A 93 0.21 4.02 1.90
C LEU A 93 1.01 2.73 1.71
N PHE A 94 1.98 2.78 0.78
CA PHE A 94 2.95 1.71 0.55
C PHE A 94 4.23 2.25 -0.06
N LEU A 95 5.35 1.55 0.14
CA LEU A 95 6.63 1.92 -0.45
C LEU A 95 6.75 1.38 -1.88
N SER A 96 7.08 2.26 -2.81
CA SER A 96 7.35 1.99 -4.21
C SER A 96 8.76 2.46 -4.61
N PRO A 97 9.25 2.13 -5.83
CA PRO A 97 10.49 2.70 -6.35
C PRO A 97 10.48 4.22 -6.50
N ASN A 98 9.30 4.84 -6.45
CA ASN A 98 9.10 6.28 -6.63
C ASN A 98 8.80 7.02 -5.31
N GLY A 99 9.04 6.38 -4.17
CA GLY A 99 8.72 6.92 -2.84
C GLY A 99 7.52 6.23 -2.19
N VAL A 100 7.02 6.81 -1.10
CA VAL A 100 5.80 6.34 -0.46
C VAL A 100 4.60 6.83 -1.24
N MET A 101 3.84 5.89 -1.77
CA MET A 101 2.65 6.16 -2.59
C MET A 101 1.38 5.98 -1.76
N ALA A 102 0.41 6.83 -1.99
CA ALA A 102 -0.95 6.67 -1.48
C ALA A 102 -1.89 6.19 -2.57
N ILE A 103 -2.84 5.34 -2.22
CA ILE A 103 -4.00 5.02 -3.05
C ILE A 103 -5.18 5.81 -2.50
N GLU A 104 -5.69 6.76 -3.30
CA GLU A 104 -6.85 7.55 -2.93
C GLU A 104 -8.14 6.77 -3.25
N PRO A 105 -9.13 6.76 -2.35
CA PRO A 105 -10.44 6.17 -2.60
C PRO A 105 -11.29 7.08 -3.51
N ASN A 106 -10.83 7.39 -4.72
CA ASN A 106 -11.49 8.33 -5.64
C ASN A 106 -12.12 7.58 -6.82
N GLU A 107 -13.23 8.12 -7.37
CA GLU A 107 -13.98 7.53 -8.49
C GLU A 107 -13.25 7.64 -9.83
N ASN A 108 -12.34 8.59 -10.00
CA ASN A 108 -11.55 8.78 -11.21
C ASN A 108 -10.36 7.82 -11.28
N GLU A 109 -10.47 6.81 -12.10
CA GLU A 109 -9.56 5.67 -12.21
C GLU A 109 -8.10 6.02 -12.58
N GLN A 110 -7.83 7.16 -13.17
CA GLN A 110 -6.51 7.51 -13.72
C GLN A 110 -5.55 8.23 -12.76
N SER A 111 -6.00 8.66 -11.60
CA SER A 111 -5.19 9.48 -10.67
C SER A 111 -5.08 8.93 -9.26
N ARG A 112 -5.37 7.67 -9.04
CA ARG A 112 -5.54 7.11 -7.69
C ARG A 112 -4.24 6.90 -6.90
N VAL A 113 -3.10 6.86 -7.57
CA VAL A 113 -1.81 6.64 -6.90
C VAL A 113 -0.99 7.92 -6.93
N LYS A 114 -0.72 8.46 -5.76
CA LYS A 114 -0.02 9.74 -5.57
C LYS A 114 1.19 9.57 -4.66
N ASN A 115 2.29 10.26 -4.99
CA ASN A 115 3.44 10.33 -4.10
C ASN A 115 3.13 11.21 -2.88
N ARG A 116 3.44 10.71 -1.68
CA ARG A 116 3.25 11.38 -0.40
C ARG A 116 4.54 11.73 0.32
N SER A 117 5.67 11.18 -0.09
CA SER A 117 6.97 11.36 0.55
C SER A 117 7.92 12.30 -0.18
N TYR A 118 7.39 13.14 -1.06
CA TYR A 118 8.19 14.01 -1.94
C TYR A 118 9.35 14.73 -1.22
N TYR A 119 9.11 15.26 -0.03
CA TYR A 119 10.14 16.02 0.71
C TYR A 119 11.31 15.16 1.24
N VAL A 120 11.14 13.85 1.35
CA VAL A 120 12.19 12.93 1.82
C VAL A 120 12.66 11.93 0.76
N ASP A 121 12.05 11.89 -0.42
CA ASP A 121 12.38 10.96 -1.50
C ASP A 121 13.85 11.01 -1.89
N GLY A 122 14.42 12.21 -1.96
CA GLY A 122 15.82 12.40 -2.32
C GLY A 122 16.80 11.68 -1.38
N ARG A 123 16.39 11.35 -0.15
CA ARG A 123 17.15 10.60 0.83
C ARG A 123 16.65 9.14 0.91
N LEU A 124 15.35 8.94 1.01
CA LEU A 124 14.72 7.63 1.12
C LEU A 124 15.11 6.70 -0.03
N LEU A 125 15.00 7.16 -1.27
CA LEU A 125 15.27 6.34 -2.46
C LEU A 125 16.77 6.01 -2.68
N LYS A 126 17.65 6.59 -1.88
CA LYS A 126 19.08 6.22 -1.86
C LYS A 126 19.43 5.17 -0.81
N GLU A 127 18.47 4.81 0.04
CA GLU A 127 18.69 3.76 1.02
C GLU A 127 18.84 2.39 0.31
N PRO A 128 19.84 1.59 0.69
CA PRO A 128 19.95 0.23 0.22
C PRO A 128 18.87 -0.66 0.86
N ASN A 129 18.56 -1.77 0.21
CA ASN A 129 17.65 -2.82 0.74
C ASN A 129 16.26 -2.29 1.12
N LEU A 130 15.68 -1.42 0.31
CA LEU A 130 14.34 -0.86 0.54
C LEU A 130 13.25 -1.95 0.61
N GLU A 131 13.48 -3.12 0.03
CA GLU A 131 12.60 -4.28 0.14
C GLU A 131 12.47 -4.81 1.57
N SER A 132 13.43 -4.51 2.44
CA SER A 132 13.42 -4.87 3.86
C SER A 132 12.73 -3.82 4.75
N ALA A 133 12.23 -2.74 4.15
CA ALA A 133 11.56 -1.68 4.90
C ALA A 133 10.29 -2.21 5.60
N TYR A 134 10.05 -1.69 6.78
CA TYR A 134 8.86 -1.96 7.57
C TYR A 134 8.16 -0.65 7.91
N SER A 135 6.85 -0.62 7.86
CA SER A 135 6.08 0.56 8.25
C SER A 135 5.02 0.26 9.31
N PHE A 136 4.61 1.29 9.99
CA PHE A 136 3.50 1.27 10.93
C PHE A 136 2.85 2.65 11.00
N VAL A 137 1.64 2.71 11.52
CA VAL A 137 0.94 3.96 11.80
C VAL A 137 0.76 4.12 13.31
N TRP A 138 1.13 5.27 13.83
CA TRP A 138 0.99 5.60 15.24
C TRP A 138 0.64 7.08 15.42
N LYS A 139 -0.42 7.37 16.16
CA LYS A 139 -0.90 8.74 16.46
C LYS A 139 -0.98 9.68 15.25
N GLY A 140 -1.42 9.17 14.10
CA GLY A 140 -1.56 9.96 12.88
C GLY A 140 -0.28 10.14 12.07
N TYR A 141 0.78 9.41 12.41
CA TYR A 141 2.02 9.36 11.64
C TYR A 141 2.17 8.02 10.93
N TYR A 142 2.50 8.05 9.65
CA TYR A 142 3.03 6.87 8.95
C TYR A 142 4.55 6.89 9.11
N ILE A 143 5.10 5.82 9.67
CA ILE A 143 6.52 5.72 10.00
C ILE A 143 7.09 4.54 9.23
N LEU A 144 8.03 4.82 8.34
CA LEU A 144 8.74 3.84 7.53
C LEU A 144 10.16 3.66 8.06
N CYS A 145 10.49 2.46 8.52
CA CYS A 145 11.78 2.11 9.08
C CYS A 145 12.60 1.29 8.08
N VAL A 146 13.84 1.70 7.86
CA VAL A 146 14.83 0.98 7.06
C VAL A 146 16.24 1.38 7.51
N ASN A 147 17.17 0.43 7.58
CA ASN A 147 18.60 0.67 7.90
C ASN A 147 18.82 1.51 9.18
N ASN A 148 18.11 1.22 10.27
CA ASN A 148 18.16 1.97 11.54
C ASN A 148 17.75 3.44 11.42
N LYS A 149 16.95 3.78 10.45
CA LYS A 149 16.42 5.12 10.19
C LYS A 149 14.90 5.06 10.10
N ALA A 150 14.24 6.17 10.42
CA ALA A 150 12.81 6.30 10.22
C ALA A 150 12.48 7.53 9.37
N TYR A 151 11.60 7.33 8.40
CA TYR A 151 10.99 8.34 7.55
C TYR A 151 9.54 8.49 7.98
N VAL A 152 9.20 9.65 8.48
CA VAL A 152 7.90 9.91 9.12
C VAL A 152 7.08 10.84 8.24
N LEU A 153 5.87 10.45 7.91
CA LEU A 153 4.90 11.27 7.21
C LEU A 153 3.80 11.66 8.19
N ASP A 154 3.56 12.98 8.32
CA ASP A 154 2.59 13.54 9.26
C ASP A 154 1.21 13.64 8.60
N GLY A 155 0.28 12.79 9.00
CA GLY A 155 -1.08 12.77 8.48
C GLY A 155 -1.91 14.00 8.83
N SER A 156 -1.51 14.77 9.84
CA SER A 156 -2.21 16.01 10.25
C SER A 156 -1.75 17.23 9.45
N GLN A 157 -0.56 17.17 8.82
CA GLN A 157 0.03 18.26 8.07
C GLN A 157 0.16 17.91 6.60
N ARG A 158 -0.81 18.36 5.82
CA ARG A 158 -0.88 18.14 4.37
C ARG A 158 -0.68 19.47 3.66
N ASN A 159 0.36 19.55 2.84
CA ASN A 159 0.64 20.72 2.01
C ASN A 159 0.28 20.45 0.54
N SER A 160 -0.26 21.45 -0.14
CA SER A 160 -0.44 21.37 -1.60
C SER A 160 0.87 21.69 -2.31
N TRP A 161 1.29 20.84 -3.23
CA TRP A 161 2.46 21.10 -4.06
C TRP A 161 2.04 21.72 -5.40
N GLY A 162 2.66 22.85 -5.73
CA GLY A 162 2.33 23.61 -6.94
C GLY A 162 0.97 24.33 -6.86
N ASN A 163 0.43 24.69 -8.02
CA ASN A 163 -0.85 25.41 -8.12
C ASN A 163 -2.09 24.48 -8.08
N GLU A 164 -1.90 23.19 -7.94
CA GLU A 164 -2.99 22.21 -7.92
C GLU A 164 -3.34 21.82 -6.49
N LYS A 165 -4.53 22.19 -6.04
CA LYS A 165 -5.09 21.79 -4.73
C LYS A 165 -5.22 20.27 -4.54
N THR A 166 -5.03 19.50 -5.61
CA THR A 166 -5.15 18.03 -5.63
C THR A 166 -3.85 17.28 -5.35
N ASN A 167 -2.69 17.94 -5.45
CA ASN A 167 -1.40 17.32 -5.16
C ASN A 167 -1.00 17.57 -3.70
N LEU A 168 -1.66 16.85 -2.79
CA LEU A 168 -1.30 16.90 -1.38
C LEU A 168 -0.04 16.05 -1.14
N VAL A 169 0.91 16.62 -0.40
CA VAL A 169 2.07 15.92 0.17
C VAL A 169 2.03 16.07 1.67
N TYR A 170 2.54 15.08 2.39
CA TYR A 170 2.66 15.17 3.84
C TYR A 170 3.93 15.92 4.23
N GLU A 171 3.89 16.61 5.36
CA GLU A 171 5.13 17.01 6.03
C GLU A 171 5.90 15.75 6.43
N CYS A 172 7.22 15.80 6.25
CA CYS A 172 8.06 14.65 6.43
C CYS A 172 9.21 14.96 7.39
N TYR A 173 9.48 14.01 8.28
CA TYR A 173 10.60 14.06 9.20
C TYR A 173 11.54 12.87 8.96
N TYR A 174 12.80 13.05 9.30
CA TYR A 174 13.83 12.04 9.22
C TYR A 174 14.47 11.85 10.58
N LEU A 175 14.53 10.61 11.05
CA LEU A 175 15.12 10.22 12.32
C LEU A 175 16.21 9.18 12.10
N GLU A 176 17.30 9.29 12.86
CA GLU A 176 18.41 8.35 12.87
C GLU A 176 18.42 7.52 14.17
N ASN A 177 19.13 6.40 14.14
CA ASN A 177 19.26 5.49 15.28
C ASN A 177 17.92 4.90 15.77
N ILE A 178 17.04 4.57 14.84
CA ILE A 178 15.77 3.89 15.08
C ILE A 178 15.91 2.43 14.60
N PRO A 179 16.30 1.49 15.45
CA PRO A 179 16.56 0.09 15.06
C PRO A 179 15.29 -0.75 14.89
N ALA A 180 14.16 -0.11 14.60
CA ALA A 180 12.87 -0.78 14.50
C ALA A 180 12.84 -1.74 13.30
N LYS A 181 12.51 -3.01 13.57
CA LYS A 181 12.24 -4.06 12.56
C LYS A 181 10.80 -4.55 12.62
N CYS A 182 10.17 -4.40 13.76
CA CYS A 182 8.77 -4.64 14.00
C CYS A 182 8.31 -3.71 15.11
N VAL A 183 7.04 -3.37 15.13
CA VAL A 183 6.50 -2.42 16.10
C VAL A 183 5.18 -2.95 16.65
N ALA A 184 4.98 -2.74 17.94
CA ALA A 184 3.70 -2.92 18.60
C ALA A 184 3.36 -1.68 19.42
N SER A 185 2.09 -1.34 19.48
CA SER A 185 1.60 -0.28 20.37
C SER A 185 0.72 -0.88 21.46
N PHE A 186 0.96 -0.45 22.69
CA PHE A 186 0.15 -0.82 23.84
C PHE A 186 0.06 0.37 24.81
N ASP A 187 -1.14 0.71 25.24
CA ASP A 187 -1.42 1.79 26.20
C ASP A 187 -0.70 3.11 25.83
N ASP A 188 -0.88 3.56 24.57
CA ASP A 188 -0.23 4.76 24.00
C ASP A 188 1.31 4.73 23.92
N ASN A 189 1.95 3.65 24.34
CA ASN A 189 3.39 3.45 24.21
C ASN A 189 3.71 2.66 22.94
N LEU A 190 4.87 2.96 22.38
CA LEU A 190 5.41 2.31 21.19
C LEU A 190 6.60 1.44 21.59
N PHE A 191 6.56 0.16 21.19
CA PHE A 191 7.61 -0.83 21.44
C PHE A 191 8.22 -1.26 20.10
N PHE A 192 9.54 -1.31 19.97
CA PHE A 192 10.28 -1.71 18.78
C PHE A 192 11.67 -2.29 19.13
#